data_552266c112e651e034b4c553d20d72b4
#
_entry.id   552266c112e651e034b4c553d20d72b4
#
_cell.length_a   1.000
_cell.length_b   1.000
_cell.length_c   1.000
_cell.angle_alpha   90.00
_cell.angle_beta   90.00
_cell.angle_gamma   90.00
#
_symmetry.space_group_name_H-M   'P 1'
#
loop_
_entity.id
_entity.type
_entity.pdbx_description
1 polymer ?
#
loop_
_entity_poly.entity_id
_entity_poly.type
_entity_poly.pdbx_seq_one_letter_code
_entity_poly.pdbx_strand_id
1 'polypeptide(L)'
;MNAQIDRHDTDILILGSGGGGLFAALHAQQSAPAGTKITLAVKGLIGKCGCTRMVQGGYNVALGGGDTVERHFMDTINGGKWLPDQDMAWRLCETAVERIHELENEVGCFFDRNHDGSLHQKAFAGQTADRTVHKGDLTGIEIINRLMEQVLSRPVKRLQEHRAIALVPSRDGEGLAGVLMIDMRTGNFRMVRAKAVLMAPGGGPTMYRYHTPSGDKTMDGLSMALRAG
;
A
#
# COMPACT_ATOMS: atom_id res chain seq x y z
N MET A 1 32.24 6.05 -19.09
CA MET A 1 32.00 5.90 -17.65
C MET A 1 31.48 4.50 -17.42
N ASN A 2 32.20 3.63 -16.71
CA ASN A 2 31.64 2.34 -16.31
C ASN A 2 30.63 2.63 -15.16
N ALA A 3 29.34 2.49 -15.43
CA ALA A 3 28.33 2.62 -14.42
C ALA A 3 28.54 1.50 -13.38
N GLN A 4 28.95 1.86 -12.18
CA GLN A 4 29.06 0.92 -11.08
C GLN A 4 27.66 0.56 -10.61
N ILE A 5 27.33 -0.72 -10.63
CA ILE A 5 26.04 -1.24 -10.13
C ILE A 5 26.26 -1.73 -8.71
N ASP A 6 25.70 -1.03 -7.74
CA ASP A 6 25.64 -1.47 -6.36
C ASP A 6 24.74 -2.70 -6.23
N ARG A 7 25.11 -3.62 -5.34
CA ARG A 7 24.32 -4.84 -5.10
C ARG A 7 23.78 -4.86 -3.67
N HIS A 8 22.53 -5.28 -3.54
CA HIS A 8 21.87 -5.49 -2.26
C HIS A 8 21.05 -6.79 -2.31
N ASP A 9 21.19 -7.64 -1.31
CA ASP A 9 20.50 -8.92 -1.21
C ASP A 9 19.47 -8.85 -0.07
N THR A 10 18.26 -9.31 -0.35
CA THR A 10 17.16 -9.38 0.59
C THR A 10 16.32 -10.64 0.34
N ASP A 11 15.54 -11.10 1.31
CA ASP A 11 14.61 -12.20 1.08
C ASP A 11 13.31 -11.68 0.47
N ILE A 12 12.75 -10.60 1.04
CA ILE A 12 11.52 -9.98 0.57
C ILE A 12 11.83 -8.52 0.22
N LEU A 13 11.50 -8.14 -1.01
CA LEU A 13 11.54 -6.76 -1.47
C LEU A 13 10.12 -6.23 -1.66
N ILE A 14 9.82 -5.11 -1.02
CA ILE A 14 8.53 -4.42 -1.15
C ILE A 14 8.75 -3.10 -1.88
N LEU A 15 8.03 -2.90 -2.99
CA LEU A 15 8.10 -1.70 -3.81
C LEU A 15 6.93 -0.77 -3.50
N GLY A 16 7.21 0.37 -2.90
CA GLY A 16 6.23 1.38 -2.51
C GLY A 16 5.97 1.42 -1.01
N SER A 17 5.81 2.63 -0.46
CA SER A 17 5.57 2.90 0.96
C SER A 17 4.26 3.64 1.21
N GLY A 18 3.26 3.41 0.39
CA GLY A 18 1.87 3.74 0.68
C GLY A 18 1.27 2.76 1.71
N GLY A 19 -0.02 2.86 1.99
CA GLY A 19 -0.70 1.98 2.94
C GLY A 19 -0.44 0.51 2.67
N GLY A 20 -0.60 0.05 1.42
CA GLY A 20 -0.37 -1.35 1.06
C GLY A 20 1.07 -1.82 1.28
N GLY A 21 2.07 -1.02 0.92
CA GLY A 21 3.48 -1.40 1.10
C GLY A 21 3.93 -1.40 2.56
N LEU A 22 3.50 -0.42 3.35
CA LEU A 22 3.82 -0.38 4.79
C LEU A 22 3.10 -1.52 5.55
N PHE A 23 1.84 -1.75 5.24
CA PHE A 23 1.08 -2.87 5.84
C PHE A 23 1.71 -4.22 5.49
N ALA A 24 2.08 -4.42 4.22
CA ALA A 24 2.79 -5.61 3.78
C ALA A 24 4.14 -5.79 4.50
N ALA A 25 4.88 -4.71 4.76
CA ALA A 25 6.13 -4.78 5.49
C ALA A 25 5.95 -5.22 6.95
N LEU A 26 4.88 -4.75 7.62
CA LEU A 26 4.52 -5.17 8.97
C LEU A 26 4.15 -6.65 9.01
N HIS A 27 3.24 -7.09 8.16
CA HIS A 27 2.81 -8.49 8.09
C HIS A 27 3.96 -9.43 7.70
N ALA A 28 4.81 -9.04 6.76
CA ALA A 28 5.99 -9.81 6.40
C ALA A 28 6.94 -9.97 7.59
N GLN A 29 7.14 -8.91 8.38
CA GLN A 29 8.01 -8.96 9.55
C GLN A 29 7.42 -9.82 10.68
N GLN A 30 6.10 -9.81 10.86
CA GLN A 30 5.40 -10.59 11.87
C GLN A 30 5.35 -12.09 11.52
N SER A 31 5.15 -12.42 10.25
CA SER A 31 4.85 -13.77 9.78
C SER A 31 6.07 -14.53 9.26
N ALA A 32 7.12 -13.83 8.84
CA ALA A 32 8.30 -14.48 8.28
C ALA A 32 9.18 -15.11 9.39
N PRO A 33 9.93 -16.20 9.06
CA PRO A 33 10.89 -16.78 9.98
C PRO A 33 11.90 -15.75 10.50
N ALA A 34 12.37 -15.95 11.75
CA ALA A 34 13.37 -15.07 12.34
C ALA A 34 14.62 -14.95 11.45
N GLY A 35 15.13 -13.73 11.31
CA GLY A 35 16.30 -13.44 10.47
C GLY A 35 15.97 -13.19 8.99
N THR A 36 14.71 -13.28 8.57
CA THR A 36 14.30 -12.90 7.20
C THR A 36 14.62 -11.42 6.92
N LYS A 37 15.37 -11.18 5.86
CA LYS A 37 15.75 -9.83 5.42
C LYS A 37 14.61 -9.22 4.61
N ILE A 38 14.03 -8.15 5.12
CA ILE A 38 12.96 -7.41 4.46
C ILE A 38 13.48 -6.04 4.05
N THR A 39 13.30 -5.68 2.78
CA THR A 39 13.67 -4.37 2.24
C THR A 39 12.44 -3.69 1.67
N LEU A 40 12.20 -2.46 2.11
CA LEU A 40 11.17 -1.56 1.57
C LEU A 40 11.86 -0.48 0.72
N ALA A 41 11.50 -0.41 -0.55
CA ALA A 41 12.06 0.57 -1.48
C ALA A 41 10.97 1.54 -1.98
N VAL A 42 11.30 2.82 -2.04
CA VAL A 42 10.38 3.88 -2.46
C VAL A 42 11.11 4.97 -3.23
N LYS A 43 10.51 5.48 -4.30
CA LYS A 43 11.07 6.55 -5.11
C LYS A 43 11.13 7.92 -4.43
N GLY A 44 10.32 8.15 -3.40
CA GLY A 44 10.36 9.33 -2.55
C GLY A 44 10.78 9.01 -1.12
N LEU A 45 10.18 9.71 -0.15
CA LEU A 45 10.40 9.47 1.27
C LEU A 45 9.28 8.60 1.84
N ILE A 46 9.61 7.69 2.75
CA ILE A 46 8.64 6.78 3.39
C ILE A 46 7.55 7.59 4.09
N GLY A 47 6.29 7.22 3.83
CA GLY A 47 5.13 7.87 4.43
C GLY A 47 4.90 9.33 4.03
N LYS A 48 5.70 9.88 3.12
CA LYS A 48 5.60 11.29 2.69
C LYS A 48 5.08 11.47 1.27
N CYS A 49 4.88 10.39 0.53
CA CYS A 49 4.40 10.39 -0.85
C CYS A 49 3.28 9.37 -1.05
N GLY A 50 2.62 9.42 -2.20
CA GLY A 50 1.53 8.52 -2.56
C GLY A 50 0.16 8.98 -2.07
N CYS A 51 -0.88 8.25 -2.47
CA CYS A 51 -2.27 8.65 -2.23
C CYS A 51 -2.81 8.33 -0.85
N THR A 52 -2.30 7.34 -0.15
CA THR A 52 -2.79 7.02 1.20
C THR A 52 -2.74 8.25 2.10
N ARG A 53 -1.66 9.04 2.02
CA ARG A 53 -1.52 10.30 2.76
C ARG A 53 -2.59 11.35 2.41
N MET A 54 -3.14 11.29 1.20
CA MET A 54 -4.09 12.28 0.67
C MET A 54 -5.55 11.96 0.99
N VAL A 55 -5.82 10.82 1.62
CA VAL A 55 -7.18 10.39 1.95
C VAL A 55 -7.79 11.27 3.04
N GLN A 56 -8.88 11.95 2.69
CA GLN A 56 -9.67 12.77 3.60
C GLN A 56 -10.96 12.05 4.05
N GLY A 57 -11.57 11.30 3.13
CA GLY A 57 -12.87 10.68 3.34
C GLY A 57 -12.93 9.72 4.52
N GLY A 58 -12.09 8.74 4.52
CA GLY A 58 -12.07 7.72 5.56
C GLY A 58 -11.87 6.30 5.03
N TYR A 59 -12.13 5.34 5.89
CA TYR A 59 -12.03 3.91 5.65
C TYR A 59 -13.41 3.27 5.72
N ASN A 60 -13.85 2.64 4.64
CA ASN A 60 -15.16 2.02 4.57
C ASN A 60 -15.13 0.62 5.18
N VAL A 61 -16.02 0.36 6.13
CA VAL A 61 -16.13 -0.93 6.82
C VAL A 61 -17.50 -1.12 7.43
N ALA A 62 -18.08 -2.30 7.28
CA ALA A 62 -19.38 -2.65 7.86
C ALA A 62 -19.18 -3.10 9.33
N LEU A 63 -19.44 -2.21 10.31
CA LEU A 63 -19.25 -2.47 11.74
C LEU A 63 -20.55 -2.78 12.49
N GLY A 64 -21.68 -2.91 11.81
CA GLY A 64 -22.98 -3.13 12.43
C GLY A 64 -23.97 -2.00 12.19
N GLY A 65 -24.95 -1.80 13.09
CA GLY A 65 -25.95 -0.75 12.90
C GLY A 65 -26.92 -1.00 11.73
N GLY A 66 -27.09 -2.27 11.33
CA GLY A 66 -27.89 -2.66 10.16
C GLY A 66 -27.12 -2.70 8.85
N ASP A 67 -25.81 -2.43 8.88
CA ASP A 67 -24.92 -2.66 7.75
C ASP A 67 -24.29 -4.06 7.81
N THR A 68 -23.99 -4.65 6.63
CA THR A 68 -23.39 -5.99 6.51
C THR A 68 -22.27 -6.00 5.47
N VAL A 69 -21.43 -7.04 5.53
CA VAL A 69 -20.37 -7.27 4.54
C VAL A 69 -20.95 -7.39 3.12
N GLU A 70 -22.08 -8.11 2.98
CA GLU A 70 -22.76 -8.30 1.70
C GLU A 70 -23.27 -6.97 1.13
N ARG A 71 -23.82 -6.13 1.99
CA ARG A 71 -24.30 -4.79 1.60
C ARG A 71 -23.13 -3.89 1.17
N HIS A 72 -22.02 -3.95 1.93
CA HIS A 72 -20.79 -3.26 1.55
C HIS A 72 -20.24 -3.76 0.21
N PHE A 73 -20.23 -5.06 -0.01
CA PHE A 73 -19.84 -5.68 -1.27
C PHE A 73 -20.73 -5.23 -2.43
N MET A 74 -22.06 -5.28 -2.26
CA MET A 74 -22.98 -4.85 -3.32
C MET A 74 -22.83 -3.37 -3.67
N ASP A 75 -22.63 -2.50 -2.69
CA ASP A 75 -22.33 -1.09 -2.94
C ASP A 75 -21.02 -0.92 -3.73
N THR A 76 -20.01 -1.71 -3.40
CA THR A 76 -18.71 -1.70 -4.10
C THR A 76 -18.86 -2.13 -5.56
N ILE A 77 -19.58 -3.21 -5.82
CA ILE A 77 -19.82 -3.71 -7.19
C ILE A 77 -20.66 -2.72 -8.01
N ASN A 78 -21.75 -2.22 -7.43
CA ASN A 78 -22.62 -1.26 -8.10
C ASN A 78 -21.91 0.08 -8.36
N GLY A 79 -21.15 0.58 -7.40
CA GLY A 79 -20.33 1.79 -7.54
C GLY A 79 -19.26 1.63 -8.61
N GLY A 80 -18.64 0.46 -8.69
CA GLY A 80 -17.68 0.07 -9.72
C GLY A 80 -18.30 -0.30 -11.06
N LYS A 81 -19.64 -0.20 -11.22
CA LYS A 81 -20.36 -0.53 -12.47
C LYS A 81 -20.10 -1.95 -12.98
N TRP A 82 -20.00 -2.90 -12.07
CA TRP A 82 -19.74 -4.31 -12.35
C TRP A 82 -18.40 -4.60 -13.07
N LEU A 83 -17.47 -3.62 -13.05
CA LEU A 83 -16.12 -3.79 -13.58
C LEU A 83 -15.13 -4.41 -12.57
N PRO A 84 -15.30 -4.27 -11.24
CA PRO A 84 -14.38 -4.88 -10.27
C PRO A 84 -14.36 -6.40 -10.38
N ASP A 85 -13.20 -6.99 -10.10
CA ASP A 85 -13.08 -8.39 -9.78
C ASP A 85 -13.87 -8.69 -8.51
N GLN A 86 -14.85 -9.58 -8.60
CA GLN A 86 -15.82 -9.81 -7.52
C GLN A 86 -15.18 -10.54 -6.34
N ASP A 87 -14.26 -11.48 -6.58
CA ASP A 87 -13.55 -12.18 -5.50
C ASP A 87 -12.65 -11.23 -4.71
N MET A 88 -11.95 -10.33 -5.41
CA MET A 88 -11.15 -9.29 -4.79
C MET A 88 -12.00 -8.30 -4.00
N ALA A 89 -13.14 -7.87 -4.54
CA ALA A 89 -14.07 -6.97 -3.87
C ALA A 89 -14.68 -7.61 -2.62
N TRP A 90 -15.05 -8.90 -2.70
CA TRP A 90 -15.54 -9.65 -1.54
C TRP A 90 -14.48 -9.72 -0.43
N ARG A 91 -13.25 -10.13 -0.78
CA ARG A 91 -12.11 -10.17 0.14
C ARG A 91 -11.89 -8.84 0.84
N LEU A 92 -11.94 -7.73 0.11
CA LEU A 92 -11.79 -6.39 0.67
C LEU A 92 -12.87 -6.11 1.72
N CYS A 93 -14.13 -6.35 1.40
CA CYS A 93 -15.25 -6.07 2.32
C CYS A 93 -15.26 -7.00 3.53
N GLU A 94 -15.00 -8.29 3.33
CA GLU A 94 -14.94 -9.31 4.38
C GLU A 94 -13.82 -9.01 5.40
N THR A 95 -12.63 -8.73 4.91
CA THR A 95 -11.46 -8.51 5.78
C THR A 95 -11.40 -7.10 6.36
N ALA A 96 -12.16 -6.14 5.84
CA ALA A 96 -12.12 -4.75 6.29
C ALA A 96 -12.36 -4.58 7.79
N VAL A 97 -13.26 -5.41 8.37
CA VAL A 97 -13.60 -5.37 9.81
C VAL A 97 -12.39 -5.74 10.67
N GLU A 98 -11.72 -6.83 10.32
CA GLU A 98 -10.50 -7.24 11.02
C GLU A 98 -9.39 -6.18 10.88
N ARG A 99 -9.23 -5.65 9.67
CA ARG A 99 -8.17 -4.66 9.39
C ARG A 99 -8.38 -3.33 10.11
N ILE A 100 -9.61 -2.85 10.31
CA ILE A 100 -9.82 -1.61 11.07
C ILE A 100 -9.46 -1.79 12.55
N HIS A 101 -9.78 -2.95 13.13
CA HIS A 101 -9.39 -3.27 14.50
C HIS A 101 -7.88 -3.44 14.66
N GLU A 102 -7.21 -4.04 13.68
CA GLU A 102 -5.75 -4.11 13.65
C GLU A 102 -5.12 -2.71 13.58
N LEU A 103 -5.65 -1.82 12.72
CA LEU A 103 -5.18 -0.45 12.62
C LEU A 103 -5.29 0.30 13.96
N GLU A 104 -6.35 0.07 14.74
CA GLU A 104 -6.48 0.67 16.07
C GLU A 104 -5.58 0.01 17.11
N ASN A 105 -5.71 -1.30 17.28
CA ASN A 105 -5.18 -2.01 18.44
C ASN A 105 -3.70 -2.38 18.31
N GLU A 106 -3.22 -2.64 17.09
CA GLU A 106 -1.85 -3.08 16.85
C GLU A 106 -0.98 -1.99 16.22
N VAL A 107 -1.57 -1.24 15.28
CA VAL A 107 -0.84 -0.16 14.59
C VAL A 107 -0.91 1.15 15.38
N GLY A 108 -1.97 1.36 16.18
CA GLY A 108 -2.14 2.51 17.05
C GLY A 108 -2.79 3.72 16.38
N CYS A 109 -3.66 3.49 15.40
CA CYS A 109 -4.45 4.56 14.79
C CYS A 109 -5.54 5.05 15.74
N PHE A 110 -5.78 6.36 15.74
CA PHE A 110 -6.87 6.98 16.50
C PHE A 110 -7.95 7.50 15.55
N PHE A 111 -9.10 6.81 15.53
CA PHE A 111 -10.26 7.26 14.76
C PHE A 111 -11.25 8.02 15.65
N ASP A 112 -12.12 8.81 15.04
CA ASP A 112 -13.16 9.54 15.74
C ASP A 112 -14.20 8.58 16.31
N ARG A 113 -14.78 8.94 17.47
CA ARG A 113 -15.67 8.07 18.24
C ARG A 113 -16.99 8.77 18.58
N ASN A 114 -18.01 7.95 18.75
CA ASN A 114 -19.29 8.34 19.32
C ASN A 114 -19.16 8.53 20.85
N HIS A 115 -20.19 9.11 21.47
CA HIS A 115 -20.23 9.31 22.94
C HIS A 115 -20.17 8.01 23.74
N ASP A 116 -20.61 6.91 23.16
CA ASP A 116 -20.56 5.56 23.77
C ASP A 116 -19.20 4.86 23.60
N GLY A 117 -18.24 5.51 22.93
CA GLY A 117 -16.90 4.99 22.68
C GLY A 117 -16.80 4.11 21.43
N SER A 118 -17.88 3.83 20.72
CA SER A 118 -17.83 3.13 19.43
C SER A 118 -17.19 3.98 18.35
N LEU A 119 -16.65 3.34 17.27
CA LEU A 119 -16.12 4.05 16.12
C LEU A 119 -17.23 4.88 15.44
N HIS A 120 -16.97 6.16 15.24
CA HIS A 120 -17.89 7.01 14.49
C HIS A 120 -17.80 6.67 13.01
N GLN A 121 -18.97 6.41 12.41
CA GLN A 121 -19.10 6.15 10.96
C GLN A 121 -19.97 7.23 10.33
N LYS A 122 -19.46 7.83 9.25
CA LYS A 122 -20.17 8.86 8.51
C LYS A 122 -20.64 8.39 7.15
N ALA A 123 -21.65 9.07 6.61
CA ALA A 123 -22.10 8.88 5.24
C ALA A 123 -21.00 9.25 4.24
N PHE A 124 -20.98 8.54 3.12
CA PHE A 124 -20.16 8.87 1.97
C PHE A 124 -20.91 8.60 0.67
N ALA A 125 -20.57 9.35 -0.38
CA ALA A 125 -21.26 9.25 -1.67
C ALA A 125 -21.19 7.83 -2.26
N GLY A 126 -22.33 7.34 -2.77
CA GLY A 126 -22.44 6.04 -3.41
C GLY A 126 -22.60 4.86 -2.46
N GLN A 127 -22.78 5.10 -1.16
CA GLN A 127 -23.02 4.06 -0.15
C GLN A 127 -24.49 4.08 0.30
N THR A 128 -25.00 2.90 0.63
CA THR A 128 -26.36 2.72 1.17
C THR A 128 -26.41 2.68 2.70
N ALA A 129 -25.25 2.74 3.36
CA ALA A 129 -25.11 2.81 4.81
C ALA A 129 -23.96 3.75 5.20
N ASP A 130 -24.04 4.32 6.41
CA ASP A 130 -22.98 5.12 6.99
C ASP A 130 -21.87 4.19 7.51
N ARG A 131 -20.84 3.94 6.71
CA ARG A 131 -19.78 2.97 7.04
C ARG A 131 -18.37 3.55 7.00
N THR A 132 -18.23 4.84 6.85
CA THR A 132 -16.92 5.47 6.69
C THR A 132 -16.33 5.86 8.04
N VAL A 133 -15.42 5.05 8.57
CA VAL A 133 -14.59 5.38 9.74
C VAL A 133 -13.56 6.44 9.34
N HIS A 134 -13.33 7.43 10.19
CA HIS A 134 -12.49 8.58 9.83
C HIS A 134 -11.76 9.19 11.04
N LYS A 135 -10.83 10.09 10.75
CA LYS A 135 -10.19 11.00 11.70
C LYS A 135 -10.34 12.43 11.17
N GLY A 136 -11.51 13.04 11.36
CA GLY A 136 -11.82 14.30 10.68
C GLY A 136 -11.53 14.19 9.18
N ASP A 137 -10.75 15.13 8.64
CA ASP A 137 -10.25 15.12 7.26
C ASP A 137 -8.80 14.61 7.14
N LEU A 138 -8.27 13.98 8.19
CA LEU A 138 -6.88 13.56 8.28
C LEU A 138 -6.71 12.03 8.33
N THR A 139 -7.71 11.28 7.91
CA THR A 139 -7.72 9.81 8.01
C THR A 139 -6.48 9.18 7.38
N GLY A 140 -6.13 9.60 6.17
CA GLY A 140 -4.95 9.06 5.48
C GLY A 140 -3.64 9.44 6.15
N ILE A 141 -3.54 10.64 6.71
CA ILE A 141 -2.38 11.10 7.46
C ILE A 141 -2.22 10.30 8.75
N GLU A 142 -3.32 10.02 9.47
CA GLU A 142 -3.29 9.19 10.67
C GLU A 142 -2.78 7.79 10.33
N ILE A 143 -3.42 7.10 9.38
CA ILE A 143 -3.06 5.73 9.00
C ILE A 143 -1.61 5.66 8.53
N ILE A 144 -1.18 6.55 7.62
CA ILE A 144 0.16 6.46 7.05
C ILE A 144 1.27 6.76 8.08
N ASN A 145 1.02 7.70 9.00
CA ASN A 145 2.00 8.02 10.03
C ASN A 145 2.16 6.86 11.01
N ARG A 146 1.06 6.25 11.48
CA ARG A 146 1.13 5.10 12.40
C ARG A 146 1.78 3.89 11.75
N LEU A 147 1.40 3.55 10.52
CA LEU A 147 2.07 2.49 9.75
C LEU A 147 3.56 2.76 9.56
N MET A 148 3.93 4.00 9.25
CA MET A 148 5.33 4.40 9.12
C MET A 148 6.10 4.24 10.44
N GLU A 149 5.56 4.72 11.56
CA GLU A 149 6.15 4.58 12.89
C GLU A 149 6.40 3.11 13.22
N GLN A 150 5.42 2.25 12.96
CA GLN A 150 5.54 0.81 13.16
C GLN A 150 6.65 0.18 12.30
N VAL A 151 6.77 0.56 11.04
CA VAL A 151 7.85 0.06 10.15
C VAL A 151 9.21 0.61 10.57
N LEU A 152 9.29 1.88 11.02
CA LEU A 152 10.53 2.50 11.46
C LEU A 152 11.09 1.87 12.74
N SER A 153 10.24 1.35 13.62
CA SER A 153 10.63 0.68 14.86
C SER A 153 11.09 -0.78 14.67
N ARG A 154 10.99 -1.33 13.46
CA ARG A 154 11.29 -2.73 13.13
C ARG A 154 12.55 -2.88 12.26
N PRO A 155 13.18 -4.07 12.21
CA PRO A 155 14.37 -4.33 11.42
C PRO A 155 14.07 -4.46 9.91
N VAL A 156 13.36 -3.48 9.34
CA VAL A 156 13.08 -3.39 7.91
C VAL A 156 14.11 -2.46 7.26
N LYS A 157 14.88 -2.95 6.30
CA LYS A 157 15.81 -2.13 5.52
C LYS A 157 15.03 -1.18 4.63
N ARG A 158 15.42 0.09 4.58
CA ARG A 158 14.74 1.15 3.84
C ARG A 158 15.63 1.72 2.75
N LEU A 159 15.16 1.69 1.52
CA LEU A 159 15.78 2.33 0.36
C LEU A 159 14.86 3.48 -0.08
N GLN A 160 15.10 4.66 0.47
CA GLN A 160 14.39 5.88 0.10
C GLN A 160 15.06 6.53 -1.12
N GLU A 161 14.27 7.26 -1.91
CA GLU A 161 14.73 7.92 -3.15
C GLU A 161 15.38 6.94 -4.14
N HIS A 162 14.85 5.70 -4.14
CA HIS A 162 15.26 4.64 -5.05
C HIS A 162 14.09 4.31 -5.99
N ARG A 163 14.22 4.68 -7.25
CA ARG A 163 13.21 4.40 -8.26
C ARG A 163 13.47 3.04 -8.89
N ALA A 164 12.53 2.12 -8.76
CA ALA A 164 12.55 0.87 -9.50
C ALA A 164 12.32 1.17 -11.00
N ILE A 165 13.15 0.58 -11.87
CA ILE A 165 13.11 0.84 -13.32
C ILE A 165 12.92 -0.42 -14.15
N ALA A 166 13.30 -1.60 -13.62
CA ALA A 166 13.07 -2.86 -14.30
C ALA A 166 12.95 -4.01 -13.30
N LEU A 167 12.04 -4.93 -13.57
CA LEU A 167 12.02 -6.26 -13.00
C LEU A 167 13.03 -7.11 -13.79
N VAL A 168 13.92 -7.80 -13.09
CA VAL A 168 15.00 -8.57 -13.73
C VAL A 168 14.63 -10.04 -13.65
N PRO A 169 14.39 -10.72 -14.79
CA PRO A 169 14.07 -12.14 -14.78
C PRO A 169 15.24 -12.98 -14.26
N SER A 170 14.89 -14.14 -13.69
CA SER A 170 15.88 -15.16 -13.35
C SER A 170 16.51 -15.76 -14.61
N ARG A 171 17.65 -16.44 -14.47
CA ARG A 171 18.36 -17.01 -15.62
C ARG A 171 17.62 -18.16 -16.29
N ASP A 172 16.82 -18.88 -15.51
CA ASP A 172 15.97 -19.98 -16.00
C ASP A 172 14.66 -19.49 -16.65
N GLY A 173 14.35 -18.20 -16.49
CA GLY A 173 13.12 -17.58 -17.03
C GLY A 173 11.86 -17.88 -16.23
N GLU A 174 11.94 -18.64 -15.14
CA GLU A 174 10.76 -19.09 -14.36
C GLU A 174 10.36 -18.10 -13.25
N GLY A 175 11.05 -16.95 -13.11
CA GLY A 175 10.75 -15.99 -12.05
C GLY A 175 11.58 -14.73 -12.14
N LEU A 176 11.67 -14.01 -11.01
CA LEU A 176 12.45 -12.79 -10.87
C LEU A 176 13.73 -13.04 -10.07
N ALA A 177 14.86 -12.56 -10.57
CA ALA A 177 16.12 -12.46 -9.82
C ALA A 177 16.11 -11.26 -8.87
N GLY A 178 15.32 -10.23 -9.19
CA GLY A 178 15.23 -9.02 -8.39
C GLY A 178 14.77 -7.80 -9.19
N VAL A 179 15.18 -6.62 -8.72
CA VAL A 179 14.75 -5.33 -9.28
C VAL A 179 15.95 -4.43 -9.49
N LEU A 180 16.06 -3.87 -10.68
CA LEU A 180 17.03 -2.80 -10.97
C LEU A 180 16.41 -1.46 -10.57
N MET A 181 17.16 -0.68 -9.80
CA MET A 181 16.77 0.63 -9.30
C MET A 181 17.82 1.68 -9.66
N ILE A 182 17.41 2.93 -9.61
CA ILE A 182 18.30 4.09 -9.62
C ILE A 182 18.19 4.81 -8.28
N ASP A 183 19.32 5.10 -7.64
CA ASP A 183 19.40 6.04 -6.52
C ASP A 183 19.24 7.46 -7.10
N MET A 184 18.12 8.10 -6.79
CA MET A 184 17.76 9.39 -7.38
C MET A 184 18.61 10.56 -6.88
N ARG A 185 19.37 10.36 -5.79
CA ARG A 185 20.29 11.38 -5.26
C ARG A 185 21.64 11.37 -5.97
N THR A 186 22.10 10.17 -6.34
CA THR A 186 23.46 9.97 -6.89
C THR A 186 23.46 9.65 -8.38
N GLY A 187 22.33 9.16 -8.92
CA GLY A 187 22.21 8.64 -10.28
C GLY A 187 22.80 7.23 -10.46
N ASN A 188 23.33 6.60 -9.39
CA ASN A 188 23.91 5.27 -9.47
C ASN A 188 22.83 4.20 -9.60
N PHE A 189 23.14 3.14 -10.34
CA PHE A 189 22.28 1.97 -10.42
C PHE A 189 22.47 1.06 -9.20
N ARG A 190 21.39 0.42 -8.78
CA ARG A 190 21.39 -0.58 -7.72
C ARG A 190 20.59 -1.81 -8.15
N MET A 191 21.22 -2.97 -8.12
CA MET A 191 20.54 -4.26 -8.28
C MET A 191 20.15 -4.80 -6.91
N VAL A 192 18.86 -4.89 -6.64
CA VAL A 192 18.33 -5.55 -5.43
C VAL A 192 17.90 -6.95 -5.82
N ARG A 193 18.64 -7.97 -5.37
CA ARG A 193 18.26 -9.36 -5.55
C ARG A 193 17.30 -9.74 -4.43
N ALA A 194 16.22 -10.42 -4.77
CA ALA A 194 15.19 -10.83 -3.82
C ALA A 194 14.64 -12.20 -4.16
N LYS A 195 14.25 -12.97 -3.14
CA LYS A 195 13.55 -14.24 -3.32
C LYS A 195 12.07 -14.03 -3.66
N ALA A 196 11.49 -12.94 -3.14
CA ALA A 196 10.13 -12.52 -3.45
C ALA A 196 10.07 -10.99 -3.61
N VAL A 197 9.26 -10.52 -4.55
CA VAL A 197 9.00 -9.10 -4.78
C VAL A 197 7.50 -8.84 -4.64
N LEU A 198 7.14 -7.97 -3.70
CA LEU A 198 5.78 -7.47 -3.55
C LEU A 198 5.68 -6.08 -4.17
N MET A 199 4.80 -5.93 -5.14
CA MET A 199 4.57 -4.66 -5.82
C MET A 199 3.40 -3.91 -5.19
N ALA A 200 3.67 -2.77 -4.58
CA ALA A 200 2.67 -1.83 -4.04
C ALA A 200 2.90 -0.40 -4.57
N PRO A 201 3.07 -0.21 -5.89
CA PRO A 201 3.49 1.07 -6.50
C PRO A 201 2.37 2.12 -6.53
N GLY A 202 1.16 1.75 -6.18
CA GLY A 202 -0.03 2.56 -6.37
C GLY A 202 -0.53 2.55 -7.82
N GLY A 203 -1.51 3.39 -8.13
CA GLY A 203 -2.09 3.51 -9.47
C GLY A 203 -1.36 4.50 -10.37
N GLY A 204 -1.98 4.89 -11.48
CA GLY A 204 -1.38 5.76 -12.49
C GLY A 204 -2.27 6.85 -13.06
N PRO A 205 -3.06 7.59 -12.24
CA PRO A 205 -3.99 8.60 -12.76
C PRO A 205 -3.29 9.77 -13.46
N THR A 206 -2.00 10.02 -13.19
CA THR A 206 -1.22 11.09 -13.83
C THR A 206 -0.95 10.87 -15.32
N MET A 207 -1.29 9.71 -15.86
CA MET A 207 -1.31 9.49 -17.31
C MET A 207 -2.43 10.28 -18.01
N TYR A 208 -3.47 10.68 -17.25
CA TYR A 208 -4.58 11.48 -17.76
C TYR A 208 -4.33 12.97 -17.53
N ARG A 209 -4.82 13.81 -18.46
CA ARG A 209 -4.66 15.26 -18.38
C ARG A 209 -5.33 15.86 -17.14
N TYR A 210 -6.49 15.32 -16.76
CA TYR A 210 -7.24 15.71 -15.56
C TYR A 210 -7.29 14.57 -14.57
N HIS A 211 -6.80 14.79 -13.37
CA HIS A 211 -6.78 13.82 -12.28
C HIS A 211 -6.77 14.55 -10.93
N THR A 212 -7.35 13.96 -9.91
CA THR A 212 -7.38 14.50 -8.54
C THR A 212 -6.35 13.88 -7.59
N PRO A 213 -5.89 12.64 -7.79
CA PRO A 213 -4.91 12.03 -6.90
C PRO A 213 -3.52 12.66 -6.98
N SER A 214 -2.66 12.29 -6.02
CA SER A 214 -1.26 12.73 -5.96
C SER A 214 -0.50 12.49 -7.27
N GLY A 215 0.33 13.46 -7.68
CA GLY A 215 1.24 13.37 -8.81
C GLY A 215 2.30 12.26 -8.74
N ASP A 216 2.46 11.62 -7.58
CA ASP A 216 3.36 10.47 -7.40
C ASP A 216 2.89 9.20 -8.12
N LYS A 217 1.62 9.14 -8.51
CA LYS A 217 1.02 7.97 -9.19
C LYS A 217 1.29 7.99 -10.69
N THR A 218 2.48 7.58 -11.09
CA THR A 218 3.00 7.73 -12.44
C THR A 218 2.98 6.45 -13.29
N MET A 219 2.28 5.39 -12.86
CA MET A 219 2.17 4.09 -13.55
C MET A 219 3.49 3.31 -13.64
N ASP A 220 4.55 3.71 -12.96
CA ASP A 220 5.88 3.09 -13.06
C ASP A 220 5.84 1.58 -12.81
N GLY A 221 5.16 1.15 -11.74
CA GLY A 221 5.10 -0.25 -11.36
C GLY A 221 4.32 -1.10 -12.35
N LEU A 222 3.15 -0.64 -12.78
CA LEU A 222 2.33 -1.34 -13.78
C LEU A 222 3.08 -1.46 -15.12
N SER A 223 3.77 -0.39 -15.53
CA SER A 223 4.59 -0.39 -16.73
C SER A 223 5.76 -1.38 -16.66
N MET A 224 6.38 -1.53 -15.46
CA MET A 224 7.42 -2.55 -15.25
C MET A 224 6.85 -3.96 -15.31
N ALA A 225 5.70 -4.20 -14.67
CA ALA A 225 5.04 -5.50 -14.68
C ALA A 225 4.65 -5.91 -16.09
N LEU A 226 4.03 -5.01 -16.86
CA LEU A 226 3.67 -5.26 -18.26
C LEU A 226 4.88 -5.62 -19.14
N ARG A 227 6.02 -4.97 -18.93
CA ARG A 227 7.25 -5.29 -19.68
C ARG A 227 7.90 -6.60 -19.28
N ALA A 228 7.58 -7.09 -18.10
CA ALA A 228 8.15 -8.35 -17.59
C ALA A 228 7.28 -9.58 -17.89
N GLY A 229 6.11 -9.40 -18.56
CA GLY A 229 5.12 -10.45 -18.83
C GLY A 229 4.02 -10.42 -17.79
#